data_462ae9ccf441f882bc53c4d43ef66a97
#
_entry.id   462ae9ccf441f882bc53c4d43ef66a97
#
_cell.length_a   1.000
_cell.length_b   1.000
_cell.length_c   1.000
_cell.angle_alpha   90.00
_cell.angle_beta   90.00
_cell.angle_gamma   90.00
#
_symmetry.space_group_name_H-M   'P 1'
#
loop_
_entity.id
_entity.type
_entity.pdbx_description
1 polymer ?
#
loop_
_entity_poly.entity_id
_entity_poly.type
_entity_poly.pdbx_seq_one_letter_code
_entity_poly.pdbx_strand_id
1 'polypeptide(L)'
;MAAEHAAFAESGADLELVGIQKRFPGFTAIEELDLTIPAGSFFALLGPSGCGKTTTLRLVAGLEDPTAGRILIGGTDVSGLKPHKRPVNTVFQSYALFPHMSVLENVAFGLRRRRIGDPVGKAHEALRLVELDHVADRKPAQLSGGQQQRVALARAVVNRPALLLLDEPLGALDLKLRRQMQQELKQIQQEVGLTFLHVTHDQEEAMTMADTVAVMNKGRIEQMGAPEELYELPRTVFVANFLGQSNLFAVEVAGGTEQVLHTDFGGSRISVPRARSVRDSGAITVGVRPEKLHLTLAEPPAAADTNVIGPGRITDVSFIGVSTQYTVEVPGAGPVQVFAQNLQAGPQAALGDEAWLSWHTEHTFGLADDRLDTGALTADFSTRAIATRAALAE
;
A
#
# COMPACT_ATOMS: atom_id res chain seq x y z
N MET A 1 -24.51 -20.47 -15.65
CA MET A 1 -23.76 -19.38 -14.98
C MET A 1 -22.32 -19.23 -15.44
N ALA A 2 -21.53 -20.29 -15.70
CA ALA A 2 -20.13 -20.12 -16.17
C ALA A 2 -19.97 -19.66 -17.64
N ALA A 3 -20.97 -19.82 -18.49
CA ALA A 3 -20.88 -19.46 -19.92
C ALA A 3 -21.27 -18.00 -20.23
N GLU A 4 -21.96 -17.30 -19.32
CA GLU A 4 -22.35 -15.89 -19.50
C GLU A 4 -21.24 -14.90 -19.13
N HIS A 5 -20.26 -15.31 -18.30
CA HIS A 5 -19.14 -14.47 -17.87
C HIS A 5 -18.01 -14.37 -18.91
N ALA A 6 -17.97 -15.28 -19.90
CA ALA A 6 -16.96 -15.25 -20.96
C ALA A 6 -17.05 -14.03 -21.92
N ALA A 7 -18.10 -13.22 -21.82
CA ALA A 7 -18.32 -12.06 -22.68
C ALA A 7 -17.40 -10.85 -22.37
N PHE A 8 -16.74 -10.84 -21.20
CA PHE A 8 -15.85 -9.72 -20.78
C PHE A 8 -14.35 -9.99 -20.97
N ALA A 9 -13.95 -11.19 -21.37
CA ALA A 9 -12.57 -11.61 -21.51
C ALA A 9 -11.91 -11.15 -22.82
N GLU A 10 -11.66 -9.88 -22.99
CA GLU A 10 -10.46 -9.43 -23.68
C GLU A 10 -9.43 -9.12 -22.60
N SER A 11 -8.29 -9.81 -22.61
CA SER A 11 -7.21 -9.66 -21.61
C SER A 11 -6.76 -8.20 -21.53
N GLY A 12 -6.51 -7.70 -20.33
CA GLY A 12 -5.86 -6.40 -20.12
C GLY A 12 -4.55 -6.31 -20.91
N ALA A 13 -4.07 -5.10 -21.14
CA ALA A 13 -2.76 -4.87 -21.74
C ALA A 13 -1.73 -4.53 -20.64
N ASP A 14 -0.46 -4.75 -20.95
CA ASP A 14 0.65 -4.24 -20.18
C ASP A 14 0.77 -2.72 -20.29
N LEU A 15 1.33 -2.10 -19.25
CA LEU A 15 1.71 -0.69 -19.24
C LEU A 15 3.21 -0.60 -19.05
N GLU A 16 3.89 0.15 -19.93
CA GLU A 16 5.30 0.47 -19.76
C GLU A 16 5.48 1.99 -19.70
N LEU A 17 6.17 2.44 -18.66
CA LEU A 17 6.70 3.80 -18.52
C LEU A 17 8.20 3.71 -18.74
N VAL A 18 8.72 4.44 -19.73
CA VAL A 18 10.14 4.39 -20.10
C VAL A 18 10.75 5.78 -19.97
N GLY A 19 11.60 5.95 -18.94
CA GLY A 19 12.31 7.19 -18.62
C GLY A 19 11.37 8.37 -18.41
N ILE A 20 10.18 8.15 -17.82
CA ILE A 20 9.17 9.19 -17.63
C ILE A 20 9.67 10.26 -16.66
N GLN A 21 9.63 11.52 -17.13
CA GLN A 21 9.88 12.69 -16.31
C GLN A 21 8.69 13.64 -16.32
N LYS A 22 8.41 14.26 -15.20
CA LYS A 22 7.42 15.36 -15.12
C LYS A 22 7.93 16.50 -14.26
N ARG A 23 8.11 17.65 -14.89
CA ARG A 23 8.51 18.90 -14.25
C ARG A 23 7.41 19.93 -14.39
N PHE A 24 7.07 20.58 -13.30
CA PHE A 24 6.22 21.75 -13.25
C PHE A 24 7.06 22.99 -12.98
N PRO A 25 6.56 24.22 -13.22
CA PRO A 25 7.25 25.42 -12.82
C PRO A 25 7.58 25.40 -11.32
N GLY A 26 8.86 25.38 -11.00
CA GLY A 26 9.35 25.42 -9.61
C GLY A 26 9.57 24.08 -8.90
N PHE A 27 9.10 22.93 -9.44
CA PHE A 27 9.38 21.63 -8.82
C PHE A 27 9.34 20.46 -9.82
N THR A 28 10.04 19.38 -9.48
CA THR A 28 10.01 18.12 -10.24
C THR A 28 9.09 17.12 -9.52
N ALA A 29 8.02 16.72 -10.17
CA ALA A 29 7.07 15.76 -9.63
C ALA A 29 7.52 14.31 -9.84
N ILE A 30 8.18 14.03 -10.97
CA ILE A 30 8.75 12.72 -11.31
C ILE A 30 10.11 13.00 -11.96
N GLU A 31 11.19 12.45 -11.39
CA GLU A 31 12.55 12.72 -11.87
C GLU A 31 12.91 11.83 -13.04
N GLU A 32 12.76 10.53 -12.88
CA GLU A 32 12.93 9.50 -13.89
C GLU A 32 12.23 8.23 -13.40
N LEU A 33 11.30 7.73 -14.17
CA LEU A 33 10.48 6.60 -13.78
C LEU A 33 10.43 5.58 -14.91
N ASP A 34 11.01 4.41 -14.65
CA ASP A 34 10.82 3.19 -15.41
C ASP A 34 9.90 2.25 -14.62
N LEU A 35 8.84 1.79 -15.26
CA LEU A 35 7.86 0.92 -14.63
C LEU A 35 7.20 0.04 -15.67
N THR A 36 7.12 -1.26 -15.39
CA THR A 36 6.35 -2.21 -16.18
C THR A 36 5.26 -2.84 -15.32
N ILE A 37 4.00 -2.75 -15.77
CA ILE A 37 2.83 -3.37 -15.16
C ILE A 37 2.33 -4.48 -16.08
N PRO A 38 2.37 -5.76 -15.65
CA PRO A 38 1.93 -6.88 -16.48
C PRO A 38 0.43 -6.81 -16.80
N ALA A 39 0.07 -7.30 -17.99
CA ALA A 39 -1.32 -7.43 -18.41
C ALA A 39 -2.14 -8.28 -17.40
N GLY A 40 -3.37 -7.87 -17.13
CA GLY A 40 -4.30 -8.56 -16.23
C GLY A 40 -3.95 -8.53 -14.75
N SER A 41 -2.93 -7.73 -14.33
CA SER A 41 -2.55 -7.60 -12.93
C SER A 41 -3.30 -6.48 -12.21
N PHE A 42 -3.44 -6.62 -10.90
CA PHE A 42 -3.82 -5.54 -10.00
C PHE A 42 -2.55 -4.90 -9.43
N PHE A 43 -2.18 -3.73 -9.92
CA PHE A 43 -0.98 -3.01 -9.51
C PHE A 43 -1.33 -1.81 -8.63
N ALA A 44 -0.69 -1.70 -7.46
CA ALA A 44 -0.87 -0.55 -6.58
C ALA A 44 0.36 0.36 -6.57
N LEU A 45 0.13 1.66 -6.79
CA LEU A 45 1.13 2.70 -6.59
C LEU A 45 0.84 3.37 -5.24
N LEU A 46 1.68 3.10 -4.26
CA LEU A 46 1.52 3.47 -2.86
C LEU A 46 2.57 4.50 -2.45
N GLY A 47 2.26 5.42 -1.55
CA GLY A 47 3.23 6.39 -1.04
C GLY A 47 2.58 7.58 -0.33
N PRO A 48 3.35 8.46 0.31
CA PRO A 48 2.84 9.64 1.00
C PRO A 48 2.23 10.66 0.03
N SER A 49 1.48 11.62 0.58
CA SER A 49 0.93 12.72 -0.20
C SER A 49 2.04 13.52 -0.90
N GLY A 50 1.83 13.88 -2.17
CA GLY A 50 2.78 14.67 -2.94
C GLY A 50 3.98 13.91 -3.53
N CYS A 51 4.10 12.58 -3.36
CA CYS A 51 5.23 11.81 -3.91
C CYS A 51 5.16 11.54 -5.42
N GLY A 52 4.08 11.93 -6.13
CA GLY A 52 3.97 11.80 -7.59
C GLY A 52 2.95 10.78 -8.10
N LYS A 53 2.25 10.02 -7.25
CA LYS A 53 1.29 8.97 -7.64
C LYS A 53 0.19 9.45 -8.59
N THR A 54 -0.60 10.43 -8.14
CA THR A 54 -1.69 11.01 -8.96
C THR A 54 -1.14 11.64 -10.24
N THR A 55 0.07 12.23 -10.20
CA THR A 55 0.74 12.74 -11.40
C THR A 55 1.04 11.60 -12.37
N THR A 56 1.58 10.47 -11.90
CA THR A 56 1.84 9.28 -12.73
C THR A 56 0.54 8.77 -13.35
N LEU A 57 -0.53 8.64 -12.57
CA LEU A 57 -1.83 8.22 -13.08
C LEU A 57 -2.37 9.19 -14.15
N ARG A 58 -2.25 10.50 -13.94
CA ARG A 58 -2.69 11.53 -14.91
C ARG A 58 -1.87 11.50 -16.19
N LEU A 59 -0.57 11.19 -16.12
CA LEU A 59 0.27 10.97 -17.31
C LEU A 59 -0.21 9.77 -18.12
N VAL A 60 -0.51 8.63 -17.45
CA VAL A 60 -1.06 7.45 -18.13
C VAL A 60 -2.44 7.74 -18.73
N ALA A 61 -3.30 8.49 -18.02
CA ALA A 61 -4.60 8.91 -18.50
C ALA A 61 -4.54 9.91 -19.69
N GLY A 62 -3.38 10.55 -19.92
CA GLY A 62 -3.22 11.63 -20.92
C GLY A 62 -3.86 12.95 -20.50
N LEU A 63 -4.11 13.13 -19.18
CA LEU A 63 -4.57 14.38 -18.59
C LEU A 63 -3.42 15.35 -18.32
N GLU A 64 -2.20 14.82 -18.32
CA GLU A 64 -0.92 15.55 -18.25
C GLU A 64 0.02 14.98 -19.31
N ASP A 65 0.86 15.83 -19.89
CA ASP A 65 1.90 15.39 -20.82
C ASP A 65 3.21 15.17 -20.06
N PRO A 66 3.98 14.10 -20.37
CA PRO A 66 5.30 13.93 -19.79
C PRO A 66 6.26 15.03 -20.31
N THR A 67 7.21 15.43 -19.47
CA THR A 67 8.29 16.35 -19.90
C THR A 67 9.33 15.61 -20.74
N ALA A 68 9.56 14.33 -20.45
CA ALA A 68 10.39 13.41 -21.20
C ALA A 68 9.93 11.97 -20.98
N GLY A 69 10.42 11.05 -21.80
CA GLY A 69 10.09 9.63 -21.74
C GLY A 69 8.87 9.25 -22.59
N ARG A 70 8.49 7.97 -22.51
CA ARG A 70 7.39 7.40 -23.29
C ARG A 70 6.48 6.52 -22.45
N ILE A 71 5.20 6.47 -22.84
CA ILE A 71 4.16 5.64 -22.22
C ILE A 71 3.67 4.68 -23.29
N LEU A 72 3.83 3.37 -23.06
CA LEU A 72 3.35 2.33 -23.95
C LEU A 72 2.23 1.54 -23.27
N ILE A 73 1.18 1.23 -24.03
CA ILE A 73 0.06 0.36 -23.61
C ILE A 73 -0.09 -0.73 -24.66
N GLY A 74 0.11 -1.99 -24.27
CA GLY A 74 0.13 -3.11 -25.21
C GLY A 74 1.18 -2.91 -26.32
N GLY A 75 2.37 -2.44 -25.95
CA GLY A 75 3.45 -2.11 -26.88
C GLY A 75 3.24 -0.87 -27.77
N THR A 76 2.07 -0.21 -27.70
CA THR A 76 1.74 0.98 -28.50
C THR A 76 2.08 2.25 -27.73
N ASP A 77 2.88 3.15 -28.33
CA ASP A 77 3.19 4.46 -27.74
C ASP A 77 1.95 5.39 -27.77
N VAL A 78 1.49 5.75 -26.58
CA VAL A 78 0.33 6.61 -26.37
C VAL A 78 0.70 8.00 -25.83
N SER A 79 2.00 8.32 -25.70
CA SER A 79 2.50 9.54 -25.06
C SER A 79 1.88 10.82 -25.62
N GLY A 80 1.77 10.92 -26.95
CA GLY A 80 1.18 12.07 -27.65
C GLY A 80 -0.33 11.99 -27.89
N LEU A 81 -1.00 10.93 -27.42
CA LEU A 81 -2.43 10.77 -27.63
C LEU A 81 -3.25 11.55 -26.60
N LYS A 82 -4.31 12.24 -27.07
CA LYS A 82 -5.30 12.91 -26.20
C LYS A 82 -6.03 11.87 -25.33
N PRO A 83 -6.54 12.23 -24.12
CA PRO A 83 -7.16 11.31 -23.17
C PRO A 83 -8.24 10.39 -23.80
N HIS A 84 -9.13 10.95 -24.61
CA HIS A 84 -10.24 10.21 -25.23
C HIS A 84 -9.83 9.21 -26.33
N LYS A 85 -8.56 9.23 -26.75
CA LYS A 85 -7.98 8.30 -27.74
C LYS A 85 -7.15 7.20 -27.09
N ARG A 86 -6.85 7.31 -25.78
CA ARG A 86 -6.12 6.27 -25.05
C ARG A 86 -7.06 5.12 -24.68
N PRO A 87 -6.59 3.88 -24.73
CA PRO A 87 -7.41 2.71 -24.38
C PRO A 87 -7.51 2.52 -22.85
N VAL A 88 -7.77 3.61 -22.11
CA VAL A 88 -7.86 3.62 -20.65
C VAL A 88 -9.17 4.24 -20.18
N ASN A 89 -9.64 3.84 -19.00
CA ASN A 89 -10.71 4.54 -18.29
C ASN A 89 -10.23 4.87 -16.86
N THR A 90 -10.75 5.95 -16.29
CA THR A 90 -10.39 6.40 -14.95
C THR A 90 -11.62 6.43 -14.05
N VAL A 91 -11.50 5.86 -12.85
CA VAL A 91 -12.41 6.07 -11.72
C VAL A 91 -11.75 7.08 -10.79
N PHE A 92 -12.36 8.25 -10.65
CA PHE A 92 -11.86 9.33 -9.80
C PHE A 92 -12.37 9.18 -8.36
N GLN A 93 -11.70 9.80 -7.42
CA GLN A 93 -12.06 9.84 -6.00
C GLN A 93 -13.50 10.33 -5.76
N SER A 94 -13.99 11.28 -6.56
CA SER A 94 -15.37 11.79 -6.49
C SER A 94 -16.39 10.98 -7.29
N TYR A 95 -15.96 9.81 -7.85
CA TYR A 95 -16.74 8.95 -8.77
C TYR A 95 -17.17 9.63 -10.07
N ALA A 96 -17.32 10.95 -10.10
CA ALA A 96 -17.68 11.78 -11.26
C ALA A 96 -18.91 11.27 -12.03
N LEU A 97 -19.94 10.78 -11.32
CA LEU A 97 -21.21 10.38 -11.92
C LEU A 97 -21.97 11.60 -12.42
N PHE A 98 -22.66 11.46 -13.55
CA PHE A 98 -23.54 12.51 -14.09
C PHE A 98 -24.81 12.59 -13.24
N PRO A 99 -25.02 13.66 -12.44
CA PRO A 99 -26.09 13.69 -11.44
C PRO A 99 -27.50 13.78 -12.05
N HIS A 100 -27.62 14.24 -13.29
CA HIS A 100 -28.88 14.38 -14.02
C HIS A 100 -29.31 13.09 -14.74
N MET A 101 -28.40 12.14 -14.94
CA MET A 101 -28.63 10.86 -15.59
C MET A 101 -28.99 9.77 -14.58
N SER A 102 -29.77 8.77 -15.00
CA SER A 102 -29.98 7.55 -14.21
C SER A 102 -28.69 6.71 -14.11
N VAL A 103 -28.70 5.69 -13.26
CA VAL A 103 -27.61 4.70 -13.13
C VAL A 103 -27.35 4.04 -14.48
N LEU A 104 -28.38 3.53 -15.14
CA LEU A 104 -28.28 2.91 -16.46
C LEU A 104 -27.73 3.88 -17.51
N GLU A 105 -28.20 5.12 -17.52
CA GLU A 105 -27.70 6.14 -18.45
C GLU A 105 -26.25 6.50 -18.22
N ASN A 106 -25.79 6.57 -16.96
CA ASN A 106 -24.39 6.76 -16.61
C ASN A 106 -23.51 5.65 -17.20
N VAL A 107 -23.91 4.39 -17.05
CA VAL A 107 -23.15 3.25 -17.55
C VAL A 107 -23.20 3.19 -19.09
N ALA A 108 -24.37 3.41 -19.70
CA ALA A 108 -24.54 3.36 -21.15
C ALA A 108 -23.89 4.56 -21.88
N PHE A 109 -23.51 5.63 -21.18
CA PHE A 109 -23.04 6.88 -21.79
C PHE A 109 -21.85 6.67 -22.74
N GLY A 110 -20.81 5.96 -22.29
CA GLY A 110 -19.60 5.69 -23.10
C GLY A 110 -19.90 4.85 -24.34
N LEU A 111 -20.77 3.83 -24.21
CA LEU A 111 -21.19 2.97 -25.29
C LEU A 111 -21.96 3.73 -26.38
N ARG A 112 -22.91 4.60 -25.96
CA ARG A 112 -23.65 5.48 -26.87
C ARG A 112 -22.72 6.44 -27.61
N ARG A 113 -21.75 7.03 -26.93
CA ARG A 113 -20.78 7.97 -27.51
C ARG A 113 -19.89 7.31 -28.56
N ARG A 114 -19.53 6.04 -28.33
CA ARG A 114 -18.73 5.21 -29.25
C ARG A 114 -19.60 4.53 -30.33
N ARG A 115 -20.91 4.69 -30.32
CA ARG A 115 -21.87 4.05 -31.26
C ARG A 115 -21.79 2.52 -31.20
N ILE A 116 -21.55 1.94 -30.05
CA ILE A 116 -21.52 0.48 -29.87
C ILE A 116 -22.95 -0.06 -29.92
N GLY A 117 -23.16 -1.19 -30.60
CA GLY A 117 -24.45 -1.85 -30.69
C GLY A 117 -24.94 -2.32 -29.33
N ASP A 118 -26.25 -2.22 -29.10
CA ASP A 118 -26.93 -2.56 -27.83
C ASP A 118 -26.31 -1.93 -26.57
N PRO A 119 -26.25 -0.60 -26.48
CA PRO A 119 -25.65 0.06 -25.32
C PRO A 119 -26.45 -0.16 -24.02
N VAL A 120 -27.75 -0.45 -24.11
CA VAL A 120 -28.63 -0.66 -22.97
C VAL A 120 -28.43 -2.07 -22.40
N GLY A 121 -28.47 -3.10 -23.23
CA GLY A 121 -28.23 -4.48 -22.78
C GLY A 121 -26.84 -4.65 -22.14
N LYS A 122 -25.78 -4.10 -22.77
CA LYS A 122 -24.43 -4.13 -22.20
C LYS A 122 -24.30 -3.34 -20.88
N ALA A 123 -25.04 -2.23 -20.73
CA ALA A 123 -25.05 -1.49 -19.49
C ALA A 123 -25.75 -2.30 -18.36
N HIS A 124 -26.82 -3.02 -18.66
CA HIS A 124 -27.46 -3.95 -17.72
C HIS A 124 -26.53 -5.10 -17.33
N GLU A 125 -25.77 -5.66 -18.28
CA GLU A 125 -24.73 -6.68 -17.96
C GLU A 125 -23.67 -6.14 -17.01
N ALA A 126 -23.16 -4.94 -17.25
CA ALA A 126 -22.18 -4.31 -16.37
C ALA A 126 -22.75 -3.96 -14.99
N LEU A 127 -24.05 -3.62 -14.91
CA LEU A 127 -24.73 -3.39 -13.63
C LEU A 127 -24.96 -4.69 -12.86
N ARG A 128 -25.22 -5.82 -13.55
CA ARG A 128 -25.31 -7.14 -12.90
C ARG A 128 -23.96 -7.58 -12.32
N LEU A 129 -22.85 -7.31 -13.00
CA LEU A 129 -21.49 -7.58 -12.49
C LEU A 129 -21.24 -6.93 -11.13
N VAL A 130 -21.80 -5.74 -10.90
CA VAL A 130 -21.66 -4.98 -9.63
C VAL A 130 -22.92 -5.07 -8.74
N GLU A 131 -23.84 -5.99 -9.03
CA GLU A 131 -25.10 -6.26 -8.29
C GLU A 131 -26.04 -5.05 -8.16
N LEU A 132 -26.03 -4.13 -9.12
CA LEU A 132 -26.83 -2.90 -9.08
C LEU A 132 -27.88 -2.77 -10.20
N ASP A 133 -28.19 -3.85 -10.90
CA ASP A 133 -29.19 -3.84 -11.97
C ASP A 133 -30.59 -3.44 -11.47
N HIS A 134 -30.92 -3.81 -10.23
CA HIS A 134 -32.19 -3.50 -9.56
C HIS A 134 -32.42 -2.00 -9.25
N VAL A 135 -31.39 -1.16 -9.39
CA VAL A 135 -31.45 0.31 -9.18
C VAL A 135 -31.15 1.10 -10.46
N ALA A 136 -31.23 0.46 -11.63
CA ALA A 136 -30.87 1.03 -12.93
C ALA A 136 -31.55 2.38 -13.23
N ASP A 137 -32.80 2.56 -12.80
CA ASP A 137 -33.59 3.80 -13.02
C ASP A 137 -33.34 4.89 -12.00
N ARG A 138 -32.64 4.61 -10.90
CA ARG A 138 -32.35 5.64 -9.87
C ARG A 138 -31.33 6.63 -10.36
N LYS A 139 -31.32 7.83 -9.73
CA LYS A 139 -30.27 8.84 -9.92
C LYS A 139 -29.15 8.66 -8.87
N PRO A 140 -27.93 9.13 -9.14
CA PRO A 140 -26.80 9.04 -8.20
C PRO A 140 -27.13 9.55 -6.79
N ALA A 141 -27.88 10.63 -6.64
CA ALA A 141 -28.26 11.19 -5.34
C ALA A 141 -29.14 10.26 -4.47
N GLN A 142 -29.72 9.21 -5.05
CA GLN A 142 -30.54 8.22 -4.37
C GLN A 142 -29.76 6.96 -3.96
N LEU A 143 -28.45 6.95 -4.16
CA LEU A 143 -27.54 5.84 -3.89
C LEU A 143 -26.64 6.14 -2.70
N SER A 144 -26.25 5.09 -1.96
CA SER A 144 -25.17 5.18 -0.98
C SER A 144 -23.82 5.42 -1.67
N GLY A 145 -22.80 5.87 -0.92
CA GLY A 145 -21.46 6.08 -1.45
C GLY A 145 -20.86 4.83 -2.11
N GLY A 146 -21.00 3.66 -1.49
CA GLY A 146 -20.55 2.39 -2.08
C GLY A 146 -21.30 2.01 -3.35
N GLN A 147 -22.63 2.28 -3.42
CA GLN A 147 -23.39 2.07 -4.65
C GLN A 147 -22.94 3.03 -5.77
N GLN A 148 -22.68 4.30 -5.45
CA GLN A 148 -22.14 5.26 -6.43
C GLN A 148 -20.80 4.81 -6.99
N GLN A 149 -19.92 4.30 -6.13
CA GLN A 149 -18.63 3.75 -6.53
C GLN A 149 -18.78 2.55 -7.47
N ARG A 150 -19.65 1.57 -7.14
CA ARG A 150 -19.93 0.42 -8.00
C ARG A 150 -20.48 0.86 -9.36
N VAL A 151 -21.35 1.86 -9.41
CA VAL A 151 -21.84 2.44 -10.69
C VAL A 151 -20.69 3.06 -11.49
N ALA A 152 -19.77 3.80 -10.83
CA ALA A 152 -18.59 4.38 -11.49
C ALA A 152 -17.68 3.29 -12.06
N LEU A 153 -17.50 2.19 -11.31
CA LEU A 153 -16.75 1.02 -11.77
C LEU A 153 -17.42 0.35 -12.97
N ALA A 154 -18.72 0.06 -12.91
CA ALA A 154 -19.48 -0.50 -14.04
C ALA A 154 -19.37 0.38 -15.29
N ARG A 155 -19.49 1.71 -15.13
CA ARG A 155 -19.30 2.70 -16.21
C ARG A 155 -17.89 2.65 -16.81
N ALA A 156 -16.89 2.38 -15.99
CA ALA A 156 -15.51 2.32 -16.45
C ALA A 156 -15.21 0.99 -17.18
N VAL A 157 -15.70 -0.13 -16.64
CA VAL A 157 -15.46 -1.49 -17.18
C VAL A 157 -16.25 -1.76 -18.46
N VAL A 158 -17.50 -1.26 -18.58
CA VAL A 158 -18.38 -1.53 -19.74
C VAL A 158 -17.77 -1.16 -21.10
N ASN A 159 -16.86 -0.20 -21.11
CA ASN A 159 -16.15 0.25 -22.31
C ASN A 159 -14.98 -0.66 -22.71
N ARG A 160 -14.67 -1.72 -21.94
CA ARG A 160 -13.56 -2.65 -22.14
C ARG A 160 -12.23 -1.92 -22.41
N PRO A 161 -11.73 -1.11 -21.45
CA PRO A 161 -10.44 -0.46 -21.61
C PRO A 161 -9.32 -1.51 -21.50
N ALA A 162 -8.14 -1.22 -22.08
CA ALA A 162 -6.95 -2.02 -21.86
C ALA A 162 -6.44 -1.90 -20.42
N LEU A 163 -6.57 -0.69 -19.82
CA LEU A 163 -6.23 -0.41 -18.43
C LEU A 163 -7.38 0.32 -17.71
N LEU A 164 -7.60 -0.03 -16.46
CA LEU A 164 -8.45 0.72 -15.54
C LEU A 164 -7.58 1.47 -14.51
N LEU A 165 -7.74 2.78 -14.47
CA LEU A 165 -7.01 3.68 -13.57
C LEU A 165 -7.91 4.04 -12.39
N LEU A 166 -7.45 3.82 -11.17
CA LEU A 166 -8.19 4.08 -9.93
C LEU A 166 -7.45 5.13 -9.11
N ASP A 167 -8.03 6.32 -8.97
CA ASP A 167 -7.46 7.46 -8.22
C ASP A 167 -8.13 7.57 -6.86
N GLU A 168 -7.56 6.95 -5.83
CA GLU A 168 -8.06 6.89 -4.44
C GLU A 168 -9.56 6.56 -4.32
N PRO A 169 -10.08 5.53 -5.00
CA PRO A 169 -11.51 5.30 -5.13
C PRO A 169 -12.22 4.97 -3.81
N LEU A 170 -11.47 4.51 -2.78
CA LEU A 170 -12.02 4.09 -1.49
C LEU A 170 -11.90 5.15 -0.40
N GLY A 171 -11.22 6.28 -0.65
CA GLY A 171 -10.86 7.27 0.36
C GLY A 171 -12.05 7.95 1.05
N ALA A 172 -13.22 8.00 0.42
CA ALA A 172 -14.43 8.62 0.97
C ALA A 172 -15.33 7.67 1.78
N LEU A 173 -14.97 6.37 1.91
CA LEU A 173 -15.78 5.34 2.57
C LEU A 173 -15.37 5.17 4.04
N ASP A 174 -16.36 4.79 4.87
CA ASP A 174 -16.10 4.30 6.23
C ASP A 174 -15.33 2.97 6.21
N LEU A 175 -14.70 2.60 7.33
CA LEU A 175 -13.81 1.45 7.42
C LEU A 175 -14.50 0.11 7.02
N LYS A 176 -15.75 -0.10 7.47
CA LYS A 176 -16.47 -1.36 7.18
C LYS A 176 -16.78 -1.49 5.70
N LEU A 177 -17.31 -0.42 5.11
CA LEU A 177 -17.65 -0.38 3.68
C LEU A 177 -16.39 -0.43 2.81
N ARG A 178 -15.29 0.21 3.25
CA ARG A 178 -13.99 0.18 2.56
C ARG A 178 -13.47 -1.26 2.44
N ARG A 179 -13.44 -2.04 3.52
CA ARG A 179 -13.01 -3.44 3.50
C ARG A 179 -13.87 -4.33 2.60
N GLN A 180 -15.18 -4.12 2.62
CA GLN A 180 -16.07 -4.83 1.70
C GLN A 180 -15.75 -4.48 0.25
N MET A 181 -15.57 -3.20 -0.06
CA MET A 181 -15.26 -2.74 -1.41
C MET A 181 -13.89 -3.18 -1.91
N GLN A 182 -12.89 -3.36 -1.04
CA GLN A 182 -11.61 -3.94 -1.40
C GLN A 182 -11.77 -5.37 -1.95
N GLN A 183 -12.53 -6.21 -1.26
CA GLN A 183 -12.80 -7.58 -1.69
C GLN A 183 -13.55 -7.61 -3.04
N GLU A 184 -14.59 -6.78 -3.18
CA GLU A 184 -15.37 -6.67 -4.42
C GLU A 184 -14.52 -6.18 -5.60
N LEU A 185 -13.67 -5.16 -5.40
CA LEU A 185 -12.78 -4.66 -6.46
C LEU A 185 -11.81 -5.73 -6.94
N LYS A 186 -11.23 -6.52 -6.02
CA LYS A 186 -10.34 -7.63 -6.38
C LYS A 186 -11.08 -8.71 -7.15
N GLN A 187 -12.29 -9.09 -6.69
CA GLN A 187 -13.12 -10.08 -7.37
C GLN A 187 -13.49 -9.61 -8.79
N ILE A 188 -13.97 -8.37 -8.94
CA ILE A 188 -14.33 -7.81 -10.26
C ILE A 188 -13.10 -7.79 -11.18
N GLN A 189 -11.92 -7.39 -10.68
CA GLN A 189 -10.71 -7.40 -11.49
C GLN A 189 -10.37 -8.80 -12.01
N GLN A 190 -10.51 -9.83 -11.15
CA GLN A 190 -10.28 -11.23 -11.53
C GLN A 190 -11.32 -11.72 -12.57
N GLU A 191 -12.58 -11.34 -12.42
CA GLU A 191 -13.64 -11.71 -13.35
C GLU A 191 -13.49 -11.06 -14.74
N VAL A 192 -13.09 -9.79 -14.78
CA VAL A 192 -12.96 -9.06 -16.05
C VAL A 192 -11.60 -9.23 -16.71
N GLY A 193 -10.56 -9.66 -15.96
CA GLY A 193 -9.21 -9.88 -16.47
C GLY A 193 -8.49 -8.61 -16.97
N LEU A 194 -8.93 -7.42 -16.58
CA LEU A 194 -8.33 -6.14 -16.98
C LEU A 194 -7.11 -5.81 -16.11
N THR A 195 -6.19 -5.02 -16.66
CA THR A 195 -5.07 -4.46 -15.88
C THR A 195 -5.55 -3.27 -15.06
N PHE A 196 -5.34 -3.29 -13.74
CA PHE A 196 -5.70 -2.21 -12.84
C PHE A 196 -4.44 -1.49 -12.35
N LEU A 197 -4.42 -0.16 -12.49
CA LEU A 197 -3.46 0.71 -11.82
C LEU A 197 -4.21 1.48 -10.72
N HIS A 198 -3.98 1.09 -9.48
CA HIS A 198 -4.59 1.67 -8.28
C HIS A 198 -3.62 2.62 -7.58
N VAL A 199 -4.01 3.87 -7.42
CA VAL A 199 -3.27 4.86 -6.64
C VAL A 199 -3.93 5.00 -5.29
N THR A 200 -3.16 4.85 -4.23
CA THR A 200 -3.63 5.00 -2.85
C THR A 200 -2.52 5.50 -1.93
N HIS A 201 -2.90 6.06 -0.80
CA HIS A 201 -2.02 6.33 0.35
C HIS A 201 -2.31 5.38 1.52
N ASP A 202 -3.32 4.52 1.38
CA ASP A 202 -3.72 3.53 2.39
C ASP A 202 -2.96 2.22 2.15
N GLN A 203 -2.18 1.81 3.17
CA GLN A 203 -1.37 0.60 3.12
C GLN A 203 -2.24 -0.66 3.11
N GLU A 204 -3.37 -0.67 3.87
CA GLU A 204 -4.28 -1.82 3.93
C GLU A 204 -4.87 -2.09 2.53
N GLU A 205 -5.25 -1.05 1.79
CA GLU A 205 -5.74 -1.18 0.40
C GLU A 205 -4.70 -1.83 -0.52
N ALA A 206 -3.47 -1.29 -0.52
CA ALA A 206 -2.41 -1.80 -1.39
C ALA A 206 -2.04 -3.25 -1.05
N MET A 207 -1.88 -3.55 0.26
CA MET A 207 -1.45 -4.88 0.73
C MET A 207 -2.52 -5.95 0.51
N THR A 208 -3.82 -5.58 0.57
CA THR A 208 -4.93 -6.56 0.46
C THR A 208 -5.30 -6.88 -0.98
N MET A 209 -5.24 -5.88 -1.88
CA MET A 209 -5.77 -6.03 -3.24
C MET A 209 -4.71 -6.30 -4.31
N ALA A 210 -3.50 -5.75 -4.16
CA ALA A 210 -2.53 -5.76 -5.24
C ALA A 210 -1.79 -7.09 -5.38
N ASP A 211 -1.48 -7.46 -6.63
CA ASP A 211 -0.53 -8.52 -6.95
C ASP A 211 0.91 -8.00 -6.84
N THR A 212 1.08 -6.71 -7.14
CA THR A 212 2.36 -5.99 -7.02
C THR A 212 2.10 -4.60 -6.47
N VAL A 213 2.90 -4.19 -5.50
CA VAL A 213 2.92 -2.85 -4.93
C VAL A 213 4.22 -2.16 -5.29
N ALA A 214 4.16 -0.91 -5.77
CA ALA A 214 5.30 -0.03 -5.88
C ALA A 214 5.19 1.08 -4.83
N VAL A 215 6.15 1.16 -3.94
CA VAL A 215 6.25 2.23 -2.94
C VAL A 215 6.98 3.40 -3.55
N MET A 216 6.28 4.53 -3.68
CA MET A 216 6.80 5.74 -4.30
C MET A 216 7.12 6.80 -3.25
N ASN A 217 8.28 7.43 -3.38
CA ASN A 217 8.73 8.54 -2.54
C ASN A 217 9.47 9.59 -3.38
N LYS A 218 9.19 10.88 -3.16
CA LYS A 218 9.88 12.01 -3.82
C LYS A 218 10.05 11.83 -5.35
N GLY A 219 9.01 11.33 -6.05
CA GLY A 219 9.01 11.17 -7.50
C GLY A 219 9.74 9.94 -8.04
N ARG A 220 10.15 8.99 -7.18
CA ARG A 220 10.85 7.74 -7.52
C ARG A 220 10.19 6.53 -6.88
N ILE A 221 10.40 5.34 -7.43
CA ILE A 221 10.04 4.08 -6.77
C ILE A 221 11.19 3.68 -5.86
N GLU A 222 10.91 3.56 -4.56
CA GLU A 222 11.84 3.08 -3.54
C GLU A 222 12.02 1.57 -3.57
N GLN A 223 10.88 0.87 -3.70
CA GLN A 223 10.84 -0.59 -3.80
C GLN A 223 9.56 -1.03 -4.47
N MET A 224 9.62 -2.15 -5.20
CA MET A 224 8.47 -2.77 -5.85
C MET A 224 8.57 -4.30 -5.70
N GLY A 225 7.43 -4.95 -5.47
CA GLY A 225 7.34 -6.41 -5.32
C GLY A 225 5.97 -6.85 -4.83
N ALA A 226 5.85 -8.12 -4.48
CA ALA A 226 4.65 -8.64 -3.83
C ALA A 226 4.45 -7.96 -2.46
N PRO A 227 3.19 -7.74 -2.01
CA PRO A 227 2.91 -7.10 -0.73
C PRO A 227 3.68 -7.70 0.44
N GLU A 228 3.67 -9.02 0.57
CA GLU A 228 4.36 -9.74 1.63
C GLU A 228 5.88 -9.53 1.59
N GLU A 229 6.49 -9.54 0.39
CA GLU A 229 7.92 -9.27 0.21
C GLU A 229 8.32 -7.88 0.70
N LEU A 230 7.53 -6.85 0.35
CA LEU A 230 7.82 -5.48 0.77
C LEU A 230 7.71 -5.31 2.29
N TYR A 231 6.77 -6.01 2.92
CA TYR A 231 6.57 -5.96 4.37
C TYR A 231 7.67 -6.69 5.13
N GLU A 232 7.99 -7.92 4.71
CA GLU A 232 8.95 -8.80 5.38
C GLU A 232 10.42 -8.46 5.05
N LEU A 233 10.69 -7.93 3.85
CA LEU A 233 12.03 -7.64 3.32
C LEU A 233 12.14 -6.19 2.79
N PRO A 234 11.91 -5.18 3.63
CA PRO A 234 12.11 -3.80 3.20
C PRO A 234 13.58 -3.56 2.84
N ARG A 235 13.84 -2.73 1.84
CA ARG A 235 15.21 -2.40 1.39
C ARG A 235 15.73 -1.07 1.92
N THR A 236 14.82 -0.20 2.38
CA THR A 236 15.16 1.11 2.93
C THR A 236 14.43 1.35 4.25
N VAL A 237 14.99 2.22 5.09
CA VAL A 237 14.34 2.69 6.33
C VAL A 237 12.98 3.31 6.03
N PHE A 238 12.88 4.03 4.90
CA PHE A 238 11.61 4.61 4.46
C PHE A 238 10.54 3.54 4.24
N VAL A 239 10.82 2.49 3.46
CA VAL A 239 9.86 1.40 3.19
C VAL A 239 9.51 0.65 4.48
N ALA A 240 10.49 0.36 5.34
CA ALA A 240 10.29 -0.32 6.62
C ALA A 240 9.28 0.42 7.52
N ASN A 241 9.42 1.75 7.62
CA ASN A 241 8.54 2.59 8.44
C ASN A 241 7.24 2.96 7.74
N PHE A 242 7.24 3.04 6.40
CA PHE A 242 6.06 3.40 5.65
C PHE A 242 5.05 2.26 5.57
N LEU A 243 5.48 0.99 5.46
CA LEU A 243 4.58 -0.18 5.37
C LEU A 243 4.21 -0.78 6.74
N GLY A 244 4.40 -0.06 7.81
CA GLY A 244 4.08 -0.47 9.17
C GLY A 244 5.10 0.08 10.15
N GLN A 245 4.91 -0.22 11.42
CA GLN A 245 5.88 0.14 12.43
C GLN A 245 7.05 -0.84 12.42
N SER A 246 8.26 -0.34 12.70
CA SER A 246 9.47 -1.17 12.84
C SER A 246 10.31 -0.67 14.00
N ASN A 247 10.84 -1.59 14.80
CA ASN A 247 11.92 -1.27 15.71
C ASN A 247 13.23 -1.30 14.93
N LEU A 248 13.93 -0.18 14.90
CA LEU A 248 15.14 0.00 14.10
C LEU A 248 16.32 0.34 15.01
N PHE A 249 17.41 -0.42 14.89
CA PHE A 249 18.59 -0.29 15.71
C PHE A 249 19.81 -0.04 14.84
N ALA A 250 20.53 1.07 15.07
CA ALA A 250 21.81 1.34 14.41
C ALA A 250 22.89 0.48 15.05
N VAL A 251 23.56 -0.36 14.29
CA VAL A 251 24.54 -1.35 14.78
C VAL A 251 25.74 -1.45 13.83
N GLU A 252 26.84 -2.01 14.36
CA GLU A 252 28.02 -2.39 13.54
C GLU A 252 28.03 -3.90 13.37
N VAL A 253 28.35 -4.36 12.16
CA VAL A 253 28.58 -5.78 11.88
C VAL A 253 29.90 -6.21 12.50
N ALA A 254 29.83 -7.08 13.52
CA ALA A 254 31.00 -7.56 14.27
C ALA A 254 31.60 -8.85 13.67
N GLY A 255 30.95 -9.46 12.68
CA GLY A 255 31.36 -10.72 12.05
C GLY A 255 30.19 -11.59 11.63
N GLY A 256 30.35 -12.88 11.57
CA GLY A 256 29.27 -13.82 11.25
C GLY A 256 29.74 -15.11 10.59
N THR A 257 28.76 -15.90 10.12
CA THR A 257 28.96 -17.11 9.33
C THR A 257 28.60 -16.84 7.85
N GLU A 258 28.61 -17.86 7.00
CA GLU A 258 28.13 -17.76 5.63
C GLU A 258 26.62 -17.42 5.55
N GLN A 259 25.84 -17.75 6.57
CA GLN A 259 24.39 -17.59 6.57
C GLN A 259 23.88 -16.44 7.43
N VAL A 260 24.63 -16.05 8.48
CA VAL A 260 24.19 -15.12 9.52
C VAL A 260 25.26 -14.07 9.78
N LEU A 261 24.85 -12.81 9.83
CA LEU A 261 25.63 -11.68 10.36
C LEU A 261 25.40 -11.60 11.87
N HIS A 262 26.45 -11.27 12.60
CA HIS A 262 26.40 -10.93 14.01
C HIS A 262 26.71 -9.44 14.19
N THR A 263 25.85 -8.77 14.96
CA THR A 263 26.03 -7.34 15.29
C THR A 263 26.17 -7.19 16.79
N ASP A 264 26.87 -6.17 17.24
CA ASP A 264 26.93 -5.79 18.64
C ASP A 264 25.95 -4.67 18.91
N PHE A 265 25.09 -4.84 19.90
CA PHE A 265 24.08 -3.89 20.29
C PHE A 265 23.98 -3.80 21.82
N GLY A 266 24.65 -2.78 22.41
CA GLY A 266 24.60 -2.52 23.86
C GLY A 266 25.05 -3.69 24.73
N GLY A 267 25.96 -4.53 24.23
CA GLY A 267 26.42 -5.75 24.89
C GLY A 267 25.59 -7.01 24.57
N SER A 268 24.49 -6.87 23.86
CA SER A 268 23.70 -7.98 23.31
C SER A 268 24.11 -8.26 21.88
N ARG A 269 24.15 -9.54 21.51
CA ARG A 269 24.39 -9.95 20.10
C ARG A 269 23.06 -10.07 19.38
N ILE A 270 22.88 -9.31 18.28
CA ILE A 270 21.76 -9.49 17.36
C ILE A 270 22.26 -10.22 16.13
N SER A 271 21.59 -11.31 15.78
CA SER A 271 21.85 -12.13 14.59
C SER A 271 20.88 -11.75 13.47
N VAL A 272 21.42 -11.55 12.25
CA VAL A 272 20.66 -11.16 11.05
C VAL A 272 20.96 -12.15 9.94
N PRO A 273 19.97 -12.81 9.33
CA PRO A 273 20.22 -13.65 8.16
C PRO A 273 20.80 -12.81 7.01
N ARG A 274 21.91 -13.27 6.39
CA ARG A 274 22.54 -12.53 5.27
C ARG A 274 21.58 -12.30 4.11
N ALA A 275 20.70 -13.27 3.81
CA ALA A 275 19.68 -13.17 2.78
C ALA A 275 18.64 -12.07 3.06
N ARG A 276 18.55 -11.56 4.29
CA ARG A 276 17.65 -10.51 4.73
C ARG A 276 18.38 -9.18 5.04
N SER A 277 19.64 -9.06 4.63
CA SER A 277 20.44 -7.84 4.82
C SER A 277 20.87 -7.24 3.50
N VAL A 278 20.72 -5.92 3.36
CA VAL A 278 21.16 -5.17 2.18
C VAL A 278 22.68 -4.98 2.16
N ARG A 279 23.35 -5.08 3.33
CA ARG A 279 24.82 -4.97 3.49
C ARG A 279 25.34 -6.05 4.41
N ASP A 280 26.58 -6.47 4.16
CA ASP A 280 27.27 -7.56 4.87
C ASP A 280 28.34 -7.07 5.84
N SER A 281 28.63 -5.79 5.88
CA SER A 281 29.71 -5.22 6.68
C SER A 281 29.51 -3.73 7.00
N GLY A 282 30.20 -3.25 8.02
CA GLY A 282 30.16 -1.86 8.49
C GLY A 282 28.88 -1.54 9.26
N ALA A 283 28.51 -0.27 9.28
CA ALA A 283 27.30 0.21 9.94
C ALA A 283 26.05 -0.20 9.13
N ILE A 284 25.09 -0.81 9.81
CA ILE A 284 23.77 -1.17 9.27
C ILE A 284 22.68 -0.77 10.25
N THR A 285 21.46 -0.61 9.74
CA THR A 285 20.27 -0.50 10.58
C THR A 285 19.57 -1.86 10.60
N VAL A 286 19.53 -2.49 11.77
CA VAL A 286 18.78 -3.74 11.98
C VAL A 286 17.36 -3.43 12.35
N GLY A 287 16.41 -4.16 11.76
CA GLY A 287 14.98 -3.99 12.00
C GLY A 287 14.27 -5.27 12.42
N VAL A 288 13.23 -5.11 13.25
CA VAL A 288 12.26 -6.15 13.60
C VAL A 288 10.87 -5.53 13.77
N ARG A 289 9.84 -6.23 13.29
CA ARG A 289 8.45 -5.79 13.43
C ARG A 289 7.96 -5.96 14.88
N PRO A 290 7.16 -5.02 15.44
CA PRO A 290 6.63 -5.10 16.82
C PRO A 290 5.85 -6.37 17.12
N GLU A 291 5.11 -6.91 16.16
CA GLU A 291 4.31 -8.15 16.31
C GLU A 291 5.15 -9.44 16.27
N LYS A 292 6.43 -9.35 15.91
CA LYS A 292 7.37 -10.48 15.93
C LYS A 292 8.13 -10.57 17.27
N LEU A 293 7.98 -9.57 18.14
CA LEU A 293 8.61 -9.53 19.45
C LEU A 293 7.75 -10.24 20.50
N HIS A 294 8.42 -11.03 21.33
CA HIS A 294 7.86 -11.62 22.54
C HIS A 294 8.37 -10.88 23.77
N LEU A 295 7.46 -10.50 24.66
CA LEU A 295 7.76 -9.84 25.93
C LEU A 295 7.64 -10.86 27.06
N THR A 296 8.67 -10.94 27.91
CA THR A 296 8.69 -11.80 29.11
C THR A 296 9.23 -11.03 30.32
N LEU A 297 8.72 -11.33 31.52
CA LEU A 297 9.18 -10.71 32.77
C LEU A 297 10.45 -11.39 33.34
N ALA A 298 10.85 -12.51 32.79
CA ALA A 298 12.08 -13.21 33.14
C ALA A 298 12.96 -13.33 31.90
N GLU A 299 14.26 -13.40 32.09
CA GLU A 299 15.21 -13.61 30.98
C GLU A 299 14.91 -14.92 30.26
N PRO A 300 14.65 -14.86 28.94
CA PRO A 300 14.38 -16.07 28.18
C PRO A 300 15.64 -16.93 28.05
N PRO A 301 15.51 -18.27 27.98
CA PRO A 301 16.66 -19.16 27.79
C PRO A 301 17.37 -18.82 26.48
N ALA A 302 18.69 -18.84 26.50
CA ALA A 302 19.50 -18.62 25.30
C ALA A 302 19.24 -19.74 24.27
N ALA A 303 18.86 -19.37 23.05
CA ALA A 303 18.71 -20.27 21.91
C ALA A 303 19.49 -19.70 20.71
N ALA A 304 20.03 -20.61 19.88
CA ALA A 304 20.92 -20.21 18.78
C ALA A 304 20.20 -19.41 17.69
N ASP A 305 18.87 -19.56 17.57
CA ASP A 305 18.00 -18.96 16.57
C ASP A 305 17.14 -17.80 17.15
N THR A 306 17.44 -17.34 18.35
CA THR A 306 16.68 -16.31 19.05
C THR A 306 17.57 -15.12 19.41
N ASN A 307 17.12 -13.93 19.00
CA ASN A 307 17.68 -12.68 19.46
C ASN A 307 17.01 -12.27 20.77
N VAL A 308 17.78 -11.73 21.71
CA VAL A 308 17.32 -11.28 23.03
C VAL A 308 17.94 -9.93 23.33
N ILE A 309 17.10 -8.96 23.78
CA ILE A 309 17.55 -7.68 24.32
C ILE A 309 16.84 -7.39 25.65
N GLY A 310 17.50 -6.68 26.52
CA GLY A 310 16.97 -6.30 27.85
C GLY A 310 17.97 -6.55 28.97
N PRO A 311 17.56 -6.40 30.24
CA PRO A 311 16.21 -5.98 30.64
C PRO A 311 15.94 -4.52 30.26
N GLY A 312 14.69 -4.25 29.93
CA GLY A 312 14.17 -2.90 29.71
C GLY A 312 12.99 -2.62 30.64
N ARG A 313 12.58 -1.35 30.73
CA ARG A 313 11.46 -0.94 31.55
C ARG A 313 10.24 -0.60 30.72
N ILE A 314 9.06 -1.11 31.09
CA ILE A 314 7.79 -0.79 30.42
C ILE A 314 7.38 0.63 30.77
N THR A 315 7.29 1.51 29.76
CA THR A 315 6.97 2.93 29.89
C THR A 315 5.58 3.30 29.38
N ASP A 316 4.95 2.43 28.58
CA ASP A 316 3.56 2.59 28.13
C ASP A 316 2.90 1.23 27.90
N VAL A 317 1.58 1.16 28.18
CA VAL A 317 0.73 -0.02 27.94
C VAL A 317 -0.59 0.45 27.37
N SER A 318 -0.86 0.12 26.10
CA SER A 318 -2.06 0.55 25.38
C SER A 318 -2.87 -0.66 24.88
N PHE A 319 -4.10 -0.84 25.37
CA PHE A 319 -5.01 -1.90 24.94
C PHE A 319 -5.78 -1.50 23.69
N ILE A 320 -5.64 -2.29 22.61
CA ILE A 320 -6.29 -2.02 21.29
C ILE A 320 -7.33 -3.11 20.93
N GLY A 321 -7.83 -3.85 21.87
CA GLY A 321 -8.78 -4.94 21.65
C GLY A 321 -8.10 -6.25 21.27
N VAL A 322 -7.71 -6.43 20.00
CA VAL A 322 -7.06 -7.66 19.51
C VAL A 322 -5.62 -7.83 20.02
N SER A 323 -4.97 -6.73 20.38
CA SER A 323 -3.59 -6.70 20.91
C SER A 323 -3.44 -5.69 22.01
N THR A 324 -2.39 -5.88 22.82
CA THR A 324 -1.87 -4.87 23.75
C THR A 324 -0.52 -4.41 23.22
N GLN A 325 -0.36 -3.10 23.09
CA GLN A 325 0.90 -2.47 22.69
C GLN A 325 1.67 -2.06 23.94
N TYR A 326 2.94 -2.46 23.99
CA TYR A 326 3.88 -2.06 25.03
C TYR A 326 4.97 -1.20 24.42
N THR A 327 5.38 -0.17 25.14
CA THR A 327 6.65 0.53 24.89
C THR A 327 7.61 0.17 26.01
N VAL A 328 8.75 -0.42 25.63
CA VAL A 328 9.79 -0.86 26.57
C VAL A 328 11.03 -0.03 26.32
N GLU A 329 11.48 0.74 27.33
CA GLU A 329 12.73 1.49 27.27
C GLU A 329 13.88 0.54 27.55
N VAL A 330 14.63 0.19 26.52
CA VAL A 330 15.78 -0.74 26.59
C VAL A 330 17.08 0.06 26.57
N PRO A 331 17.98 -0.14 27.57
CA PRO A 331 19.28 0.54 27.59
C PRO A 331 20.07 0.34 26.27
N GLY A 332 20.50 1.44 25.66
CA GLY A 332 21.21 1.43 24.37
C GLY A 332 20.32 1.31 23.13
N ALA A 333 19.06 0.87 23.24
CA ALA A 333 18.08 0.79 22.17
C ALA A 333 17.11 1.97 22.12
N GLY A 334 16.84 2.57 23.30
CA GLY A 334 15.73 3.49 23.46
C GLY A 334 14.37 2.77 23.50
N PRO A 335 13.28 3.45 23.10
CA PRO A 335 11.94 2.89 23.14
C PRO A 335 11.73 1.81 22.05
N VAL A 336 11.41 0.59 22.49
CA VAL A 336 11.09 -0.55 21.64
C VAL A 336 9.61 -0.88 21.77
N GLN A 337 8.92 -1.01 20.63
CA GLN A 337 7.49 -1.31 20.56
C GLN A 337 7.25 -2.81 20.44
N VAL A 338 6.29 -3.33 21.19
CA VAL A 338 5.86 -4.74 21.16
C VAL A 338 4.35 -4.81 20.98
N PHE A 339 3.86 -5.61 20.04
CA PHE A 339 2.44 -5.86 19.83
C PHE A 339 2.10 -7.29 20.24
N ALA A 340 1.71 -7.45 21.51
CA ALA A 340 1.31 -8.75 22.03
C ALA A 340 -0.18 -9.03 21.72
N GLN A 341 -0.46 -10.17 21.11
CA GLN A 341 -1.85 -10.58 20.87
C GLN A 341 -2.55 -10.93 22.19
N ASN A 342 -3.80 -10.48 22.36
CA ASN A 342 -4.62 -10.74 23.54
C ASN A 342 -5.28 -12.12 23.45
N LEU A 343 -4.49 -13.19 23.53
CA LEU A 343 -4.96 -14.58 23.49
C LEU A 343 -5.47 -15.07 24.86
N GLN A 344 -5.12 -14.38 25.94
CA GLN A 344 -5.52 -14.70 27.32
C GLN A 344 -6.15 -13.48 27.98
N ALA A 345 -6.89 -13.69 29.07
CA ALA A 345 -7.51 -12.62 29.82
C ALA A 345 -6.44 -11.84 30.63
N GLY A 346 -6.43 -10.51 30.48
CA GLY A 346 -5.56 -9.58 31.21
C GLY A 346 -4.23 -9.29 30.49
N PRO A 347 -3.57 -8.18 30.88
CA PRO A 347 -2.26 -7.80 30.34
C PRO A 347 -1.17 -8.77 30.82
N GLN A 348 -0.21 -9.05 29.93
CA GLN A 348 0.95 -9.91 30.25
C GLN A 348 1.93 -9.24 31.22
N ALA A 349 1.97 -7.90 31.24
CA ALA A 349 2.86 -7.09 32.06
C ALA A 349 2.21 -5.73 32.34
N ALA A 350 2.70 -5.05 33.38
CA ALA A 350 2.21 -3.76 33.85
C ALA A 350 3.22 -2.63 33.58
N LEU A 351 2.71 -1.40 33.65
CA LEU A 351 3.54 -0.20 33.56
C LEU A 351 4.58 -0.21 34.70
N GLY A 352 5.84 -0.03 34.37
CA GLY A 352 6.97 0.02 35.28
C GLY A 352 7.65 -1.33 35.54
N ASP A 353 7.09 -2.44 35.08
CA ASP A 353 7.74 -3.75 35.15
C ASP A 353 9.04 -3.77 34.32
N GLU A 354 10.00 -4.59 34.77
CA GLU A 354 11.16 -4.96 33.95
C GLU A 354 10.79 -6.09 33.04
N ALA A 355 11.22 -6.00 31.78
CA ALA A 355 10.88 -6.96 30.74
C ALA A 355 12.08 -7.25 29.83
N TRP A 356 12.10 -8.47 29.32
CA TRP A 356 13.00 -8.94 28.28
C TRP A 356 12.23 -9.06 26.97
N LEU A 357 12.89 -8.74 25.87
CA LEU A 357 12.33 -8.83 24.53
C LEU A 357 13.10 -9.86 23.71
N SER A 358 12.39 -10.78 23.07
CA SER A 358 13.00 -11.81 22.24
C SER A 358 12.25 -12.00 20.95
N TRP A 359 12.97 -12.45 19.89
CA TRP A 359 12.37 -12.77 18.59
C TRP A 359 13.25 -13.76 17.84
N HIS A 360 12.63 -14.51 16.95
CA HIS A 360 13.35 -15.45 16.10
C HIS A 360 14.25 -14.71 15.09
N THR A 361 15.49 -15.16 14.92
CA THR A 361 16.48 -14.50 14.04
C THR A 361 15.96 -14.29 12.61
N GLU A 362 15.15 -15.22 12.08
CA GLU A 362 14.54 -15.09 10.74
C GLU A 362 13.65 -13.86 10.55
N HIS A 363 13.14 -13.25 11.62
CA HIS A 363 12.33 -12.04 11.55
C HIS A 363 13.16 -10.75 11.54
N THR A 364 14.47 -10.89 11.63
CA THR A 364 15.38 -9.75 11.59
C THR A 364 15.74 -9.40 10.16
N PHE A 365 15.72 -8.12 9.82
CA PHE A 365 16.22 -7.62 8.53
C PHE A 365 17.29 -6.54 8.74
N GLY A 366 18.22 -6.42 7.78
CA GLY A 366 19.29 -5.44 7.79
C GLY A 366 19.16 -4.45 6.64
N LEU A 367 19.19 -3.16 6.94
CA LEU A 367 19.07 -2.05 5.99
C LEU A 367 20.41 -1.31 5.86
N ALA A 368 20.60 -0.60 4.74
CA ALA A 368 21.69 0.36 4.64
C ALA A 368 21.48 1.47 5.68
N ASP A 369 22.58 1.90 6.32
CA ASP A 369 22.52 2.99 7.31
C ASP A 369 22.29 4.32 6.60
N ASP A 370 21.04 4.76 6.54
CA ASP A 370 20.66 6.09 6.06
C ASP A 370 20.43 7.03 7.25
N ARG A 371 21.48 7.26 8.07
CA ARG A 371 21.44 8.18 9.23
C ARG A 371 20.99 9.60 8.89
N LEU A 372 20.84 9.93 7.62
CA LEU A 372 20.46 11.27 7.15
C LEU A 372 18.93 11.50 7.10
N ASP A 373 18.08 10.46 7.18
CA ASP A 373 16.62 10.60 7.03
C ASP A 373 15.81 10.31 8.33
N THR A 374 16.43 9.81 9.40
CA THR A 374 15.72 9.46 10.66
C THR A 374 15.27 10.67 11.49
N GLY A 375 15.87 11.84 11.31
CA GLY A 375 15.56 13.05 12.08
C GLY A 375 14.20 13.69 11.80
N ALA A 376 13.61 13.43 10.63
CA ALA A 376 12.34 14.07 10.23
C ALA A 376 11.10 13.24 10.56
N LEU A 377 11.22 11.90 10.67
CA LEU A 377 10.07 11.02 10.86
C LEU A 377 9.71 10.77 12.34
N THR A 378 10.69 10.79 13.25
CA THR A 378 10.45 10.64 14.70
C THR A 378 9.80 11.87 15.33
N ALA A 379 10.03 13.07 14.78
CA ALA A 379 9.44 14.31 15.29
C ALA A 379 7.93 14.43 15.01
N ASP A 380 7.44 13.86 13.92
CA ASP A 380 6.02 14.03 13.50
C ASP A 380 5.06 13.08 14.26
N PHE A 381 5.53 11.92 14.71
CA PHE A 381 4.69 10.98 15.47
C PHE A 381 4.52 11.37 16.94
N SER A 382 5.57 11.92 17.59
CA SER A 382 5.48 12.40 18.96
C SER A 382 4.60 13.65 19.07
N THR A 383 4.62 14.54 18.08
CA THR A 383 3.83 15.78 18.06
C THR A 383 2.35 15.52 17.83
N ARG A 384 1.98 14.52 17.00
CA ARG A 384 0.57 14.14 16.80
C ARG A 384 -0.06 13.45 18.00
N ALA A 385 0.68 12.59 18.71
CA ALA A 385 0.19 11.96 19.93
C ALA A 385 -0.09 12.98 21.05
N ILE A 386 0.73 14.04 21.14
CA ILE A 386 0.56 15.12 22.12
C ILE A 386 -0.61 16.04 21.74
N ALA A 387 -0.78 16.37 20.45
CA ALA A 387 -1.88 17.22 19.98
C ALA A 387 -3.26 16.55 20.14
N THR A 388 -3.35 15.23 19.93
CA THR A 388 -4.61 14.50 20.13
C THR A 388 -5.00 14.38 21.61
N ARG A 389 -4.04 14.32 22.53
CA ARG A 389 -4.31 14.35 23.98
C ARG A 389 -4.77 15.73 24.48
N ALA A 390 -4.29 16.81 23.89
CA ALA A 390 -4.70 18.17 24.26
C ALA A 390 -6.13 18.51 23.77
N ALA A 391 -6.53 18.00 22.60
CA ALA A 391 -7.86 18.21 22.04
C ALA A 391 -8.99 17.37 22.68
N LEU A 392 -8.66 16.39 23.53
CA LEU A 392 -9.63 15.59 24.28
C LEU A 392 -9.75 16.02 25.75
N ALA A 393 -9.00 17.06 26.17
CA ALA A 393 -9.01 17.60 27.52
C ALA A 393 -9.65 18.99 27.62
N GLU A 394 -10.17 19.57 26.52
CA GLU A 394 -11.07 20.70 26.43
C GLU A 394 -12.49 20.22 26.01
#